data_f77950473a7978125df3e15197baa811
#
_entry.id   f77950473a7978125df3e15197baa811
#
_cell.length_a   1.000
_cell.length_b   1.000
_cell.length_c   1.000
_cell.angle_alpha   90.00
_cell.angle_beta   90.00
_cell.angle_gamma   90.00
#
_symmetry.space_group_name_H-M   'P 1'
#
loop_
_entity.id
_entity.type
_entity.pdbx_description
1 polymer ?
#
loop_
_entity_poly.entity_id
_entity_poly.type
_entity_poly.pdbx_seq_one_letter_code
_entity_poly.pdbx_strand_id
1 'polypeptide(L)'
;MLPRKTRTHALMFATICIVLFVTLGTITGLFDASKTVSYADSVRGLGVGIYWDQGCANRTLSLDWGLIEPGSNNTLTVYIRNEGKSAVSLWITTSNWNPSAALGYMSLDWNYSGQILGVDQVIPLELILSVSPTISEIDHFSFDIIITTTS
;
A
#
# COMPACT_ATOMS: atom_id res chain seq x y z
N MET A 1 -60.08 -24.69 12.12
CA MET A 1 -59.12 -25.64 12.72
C MET A 1 -58.40 -26.31 11.56
N LEU A 2 -57.14 -25.92 11.23
CA LEU A 2 -56.42 -26.45 10.09
C LEU A 2 -55.99 -27.91 10.35
N PRO A 3 -56.04 -28.80 9.35
CA PRO A 3 -55.71 -30.20 9.52
C PRO A 3 -54.24 -30.39 9.91
N ARG A 4 -53.99 -31.39 10.76
CA ARG A 4 -52.68 -31.67 11.42
C ARG A 4 -51.50 -31.78 10.44
N LYS A 5 -51.75 -32.24 9.20
CA LYS A 5 -50.75 -32.36 8.13
C LYS A 5 -50.23 -30.98 7.62
N THR A 6 -51.09 -29.98 7.50
CA THR A 6 -50.71 -28.62 7.07
C THR A 6 -49.87 -27.88 8.10
N ARG A 7 -50.02 -28.17 9.39
CA ARG A 7 -49.18 -27.60 10.46
C ARG A 7 -47.74 -28.12 10.42
N THR A 8 -47.53 -29.40 10.09
CA THR A 8 -46.20 -30.00 10.00
C THR A 8 -45.42 -29.47 8.80
N HIS A 9 -46.07 -29.27 7.65
CA HIS A 9 -45.39 -28.68 6.47
C HIS A 9 -45.11 -27.19 6.69
N ALA A 10 -45.98 -26.43 7.35
CA ALA A 10 -45.72 -25.03 7.67
C ALA A 10 -44.56 -24.85 8.66
N LEU A 11 -44.42 -25.76 9.64
CA LEU A 11 -43.29 -25.76 10.58
C LEU A 11 -41.99 -26.18 9.90
N MET A 12 -42.01 -27.15 8.97
CA MET A 12 -40.81 -27.54 8.19
C MET A 12 -40.38 -26.41 7.25
N PHE A 13 -41.30 -25.70 6.59
CA PHE A 13 -40.98 -24.55 5.76
C PHE A 13 -40.39 -23.40 6.57
N ALA A 14 -40.92 -23.12 7.75
CA ALA A 14 -40.41 -22.08 8.64
C ALA A 14 -38.96 -22.39 9.13
N THR A 15 -38.69 -23.65 9.49
CA THR A 15 -37.35 -24.07 9.91
C THR A 15 -36.36 -24.06 8.76
N ILE A 16 -36.74 -24.46 7.54
CA ILE A 16 -35.85 -24.39 6.34
C ILE A 16 -35.54 -22.92 5.99
N CYS A 17 -36.51 -22.01 6.05
CA CYS A 17 -36.27 -20.59 5.81
C CYS A 17 -35.35 -19.98 6.87
N ILE A 18 -35.45 -20.34 8.13
CA ILE A 18 -34.59 -19.85 9.20
C ILE A 18 -33.15 -20.36 9.01
N VAL A 19 -32.97 -21.63 8.63
CA VAL A 19 -31.64 -22.19 8.35
C VAL A 19 -31.03 -21.57 7.12
N LEU A 20 -31.81 -21.28 6.07
CA LEU A 20 -31.31 -20.57 4.88
C LEU A 20 -30.91 -19.10 5.18
N PHE A 21 -31.65 -18.42 6.04
CA PHE A 21 -31.30 -17.05 6.47
C PHE A 21 -30.05 -17.02 7.35
N VAL A 22 -29.85 -18.02 8.20
CA VAL A 22 -28.65 -18.10 9.05
C VAL A 22 -27.39 -18.45 8.21
N THR A 23 -27.53 -19.26 7.15
CA THR A 23 -26.39 -19.59 6.27
C THR A 23 -26.06 -18.48 5.27
N LEU A 24 -27.03 -17.60 4.90
CA LEU A 24 -26.74 -16.43 4.07
C LEU A 24 -26.18 -15.24 4.89
N GLY A 25 -26.39 -15.24 6.21
CA GLY A 25 -25.90 -14.18 7.09
C GLY A 25 -24.42 -14.28 7.50
N THR A 26 -23.73 -15.35 7.13
CA THR A 26 -22.34 -15.58 7.52
C THR A 26 -21.32 -15.34 6.41
N ILE A 27 -21.72 -14.82 5.24
CA ILE A 27 -20.83 -14.52 4.13
C ILE A 27 -20.77 -12.99 3.85
N THR A 28 -21.09 -12.16 4.80
CA THR A 28 -20.74 -10.75 4.76
C THR A 28 -19.65 -10.44 5.78
N GLY A 29 -18.59 -11.25 5.77
CA GLY A 29 -17.28 -10.73 6.01
C GLY A 29 -16.90 -9.96 4.74
N LEU A 30 -17.61 -8.90 4.43
CA LEU A 30 -17.11 -7.81 3.64
C LEU A 30 -15.89 -7.35 4.40
N PHE A 31 -14.73 -7.76 3.93
CA PHE A 31 -13.51 -7.03 4.18
C PHE A 31 -13.83 -5.60 3.78
N ASP A 32 -14.15 -4.79 4.76
CA ASP A 32 -14.10 -3.36 4.62
C ASP A 32 -12.63 -3.10 4.27
N ALA A 33 -12.38 -2.89 2.97
CA ALA A 33 -11.07 -2.51 2.51
C ALA A 33 -10.81 -1.15 3.15
N SER A 34 -10.21 -1.18 4.31
CA SER A 34 -9.91 -0.03 5.12
C SER A 34 -9.11 0.91 4.24
N LYS A 35 -9.62 2.12 4.05
CA LYS A 35 -8.97 3.21 3.34
C LYS A 35 -7.70 3.57 4.11
N THR A 36 -6.62 2.94 3.75
CA THR A 36 -5.33 3.27 4.33
C THR A 36 -4.76 4.43 3.55
N VAL A 37 -4.89 5.63 4.08
CA VAL A 37 -4.15 6.79 3.58
C VAL A 37 -2.76 6.67 4.18
N SER A 38 -1.79 6.26 3.38
CA SER A 38 -0.41 6.22 3.81
C SER A 38 0.26 7.53 3.46
N TYR A 39 0.77 8.20 4.46
CA TYR A 39 1.70 9.29 4.28
C TYR A 39 3.10 8.74 4.51
N ALA A 40 3.94 8.69 3.48
CA ALA A 40 5.37 8.59 3.69
C ALA A 40 5.80 9.94 4.29
N ASP A 41 6.09 9.96 5.58
CA ASP A 41 6.17 11.20 6.36
C ASP A 41 7.45 12.01 6.10
N SER A 42 8.44 11.49 5.41
CA SER A 42 9.50 12.30 4.81
C SER A 42 10.31 11.53 3.77
N VAL A 43 10.43 12.06 2.59
CA VAL A 43 11.47 11.67 1.64
C VAL A 43 12.63 12.64 1.78
N ARG A 44 13.74 12.19 2.34
CA ARG A 44 14.97 12.98 2.46
C ARG A 44 15.97 12.53 1.42
N GLY A 45 16.26 13.38 0.45
CA GLY A 45 17.36 13.21 -0.48
C GLY A 45 18.54 14.08 -0.06
N LEU A 46 19.67 13.49 0.29
CA LEU A 46 20.91 14.22 0.47
C LEU A 46 21.56 14.39 -0.92
N GLY A 47 21.44 15.61 -1.49
CA GLY A 47 22.01 15.93 -2.80
C GLY A 47 21.15 15.55 -4.00
N VAL A 48 19.94 15.01 -3.81
CA VAL A 48 18.96 14.74 -4.87
C VAL A 48 17.62 15.37 -4.57
N GLY A 49 16.92 15.81 -5.62
CA GLY A 49 15.53 16.23 -5.57
C GLY A 49 14.61 15.12 -6.04
N ILE A 50 13.40 15.06 -5.45
CA ILE A 50 12.36 14.10 -5.80
C ILE A 50 11.16 14.87 -6.31
N TYR A 51 10.64 14.47 -7.47
CA TYR A 51 9.62 15.19 -8.21
C TYR A 51 8.54 14.26 -8.75
N TRP A 52 7.35 14.81 -8.94
CA TRP A 52 6.25 14.11 -9.60
C TRP A 52 6.33 14.14 -11.13
N ASP A 53 7.17 15.00 -11.69
CA ASP A 53 7.28 15.21 -13.14
C ASP A 53 8.75 15.24 -13.62
N GLN A 54 8.94 14.84 -14.86
CA GLN A 54 10.27 14.81 -15.50
C GLN A 54 10.90 16.20 -15.64
N GLY A 55 10.09 17.25 -15.73
CA GLY A 55 10.56 18.63 -15.79
C GLY A 55 11.02 19.17 -14.44
N CYS A 56 10.88 18.39 -13.37
CA CYS A 56 11.26 18.78 -12.01
C CYS A 56 10.61 20.07 -11.52
N ALA A 57 9.35 20.32 -11.93
CA ALA A 57 8.57 21.47 -11.51
C ALA A 57 7.83 21.22 -10.18
N ASN A 58 7.39 19.97 -9.95
CA ASN A 58 6.60 19.57 -8.78
C ASN A 58 7.43 18.73 -7.83
N ARG A 59 8.17 19.40 -6.95
CA ARG A 59 8.94 18.71 -5.90
C ARG A 59 8.01 18.07 -4.89
N THR A 60 8.29 16.84 -4.50
CA THR A 60 7.54 16.15 -3.44
C THR A 60 8.43 15.79 -2.25
N LEU A 61 7.80 15.84 -1.06
CA LEU A 61 8.38 15.39 0.20
C LEU A 61 7.52 14.31 0.86
N SER A 62 6.40 13.96 0.24
CA SER A 62 5.50 12.91 0.70
C SER A 62 4.92 12.15 -0.47
N LEU A 63 4.68 10.86 -0.30
CA LEU A 63 4.07 9.99 -1.29
C LEU A 63 2.77 9.43 -0.71
N ASP A 64 1.71 9.48 -1.50
CA ASP A 64 0.41 8.88 -1.17
C ASP A 64 0.26 7.58 -1.96
N TRP A 65 0.19 6.46 -1.27
CA TRP A 65 0.03 5.14 -1.87
C TRP A 65 -1.43 4.81 -2.20
N GLY A 66 -2.38 5.64 -1.76
CA GLY A 66 -3.80 5.40 -1.94
C GLY A 66 -4.31 4.19 -1.14
N LEU A 67 -5.34 3.57 -1.68
CA LEU A 67 -5.92 2.35 -1.10
C LEU A 67 -5.05 1.14 -1.44
N ILE A 68 -4.69 0.37 -0.41
CA ILE A 68 -3.85 -0.80 -0.54
C ILE A 68 -4.62 -2.04 -0.08
N GLU A 69 -4.58 -3.09 -0.89
CA GLU A 69 -5.21 -4.36 -0.59
C GLU A 69 -4.18 -5.39 -0.11
N PRO A 70 -4.54 -6.30 0.80
CA PRO A 70 -3.71 -7.44 1.16
C PRO A 70 -3.28 -8.25 -0.07
N GLY A 71 -1.99 -8.57 -0.16
CA GLY A 71 -1.42 -9.31 -1.29
C GLY A 71 -1.21 -8.48 -2.57
N SER A 72 -1.37 -7.15 -2.50
CA SER A 72 -1.15 -6.26 -3.65
C SER A 72 0.28 -5.74 -3.75
N ASN A 73 0.62 -5.27 -4.96
CA ASN A 73 1.81 -4.48 -5.24
C ASN A 73 1.35 -3.13 -5.82
N ASN A 74 1.67 -2.06 -5.10
CA ASN A 74 1.35 -0.71 -5.55
C ASN A 74 2.62 -0.03 -6.04
N THR A 75 2.55 0.58 -7.22
CA THR A 75 3.69 1.24 -7.84
C THR A 75 3.45 2.73 -7.96
N LEU A 76 4.43 3.53 -7.54
CA LEU A 76 4.48 4.97 -7.74
C LEU A 76 5.71 5.33 -8.56
N THR A 77 5.52 6.17 -9.57
CA THR A 77 6.63 6.72 -10.35
C THR A 77 6.99 8.11 -9.84
N VAL A 78 8.25 8.29 -9.50
CA VAL A 78 8.85 9.60 -9.16
C VAL A 78 10.03 9.87 -10.05
N TYR A 79 10.45 11.12 -10.14
CA TYR A 79 11.64 11.53 -10.89
C TYR A 79 12.70 12.04 -9.91
N ILE A 80 13.89 11.46 -10.02
CA ILE A 80 15.03 11.83 -9.17
C ILE A 80 16.00 12.66 -9.99
N ARG A 81 16.29 13.88 -9.52
CA ARG A 81 17.29 14.76 -10.08
C ARG A 81 18.51 14.83 -9.17
N ASN A 82 19.69 14.66 -9.73
CA ASN A 82 20.93 14.94 -9.01
C ASN A 82 21.12 16.47 -8.92
N GLU A 83 20.92 17.01 -7.72
CA GLU A 83 21.11 18.44 -7.41
C GLU A 83 22.50 18.72 -6.81
N GLY A 84 23.32 17.70 -6.70
CA GLY A 84 24.71 17.80 -6.23
C GLY A 84 25.68 18.32 -7.28
N LYS A 85 26.95 18.34 -6.92
CA LYS A 85 28.05 18.83 -7.79
C LYS A 85 28.90 17.71 -8.39
N SER A 86 28.59 16.47 -8.10
CA SER A 86 29.27 15.27 -8.59
C SER A 86 28.28 14.21 -9.05
N ALA A 87 28.74 13.32 -9.90
CA ALA A 87 27.95 12.13 -10.26
C ALA A 87 27.83 11.19 -9.05
N VAL A 88 26.66 10.56 -8.88
CA VAL A 88 26.32 9.74 -7.71
C VAL A 88 25.61 8.46 -8.10
N SER A 89 25.71 7.46 -7.25
CA SER A 89 24.79 6.32 -7.20
C SER A 89 23.79 6.51 -6.09
N LEU A 90 22.60 5.91 -6.23
CA LEU A 90 21.51 6.03 -5.27
C LEU A 90 21.40 4.77 -4.41
N TRP A 91 20.97 4.96 -3.18
CA TRP A 91 20.60 3.90 -2.26
C TRP A 91 19.30 4.26 -1.54
N ILE A 92 18.39 3.28 -1.38
CA ILE A 92 17.12 3.47 -0.71
C ILE A 92 17.06 2.67 0.58
N THR A 93 16.51 3.26 1.62
CA THR A 93 16.14 2.59 2.86
C THR A 93 14.81 3.10 3.36
N THR A 94 14.15 2.33 4.20
CA THR A 94 12.93 2.74 4.91
C THR A 94 13.19 2.77 6.40
N SER A 95 12.47 3.66 7.10
CA SER A 95 12.53 3.78 8.57
C SER A 95 11.20 4.26 9.14
N ASN A 96 11.11 4.32 10.46
CA ASN A 96 9.98 4.90 11.18
C ASN A 96 8.62 4.30 10.79
N TRP A 97 8.57 3.00 10.55
CA TRP A 97 7.32 2.30 10.28
C TRP A 97 6.34 2.44 11.45
N ASN A 98 5.15 2.92 11.16
CA ASN A 98 4.07 3.09 12.13
C ASN A 98 2.75 2.52 11.58
N PRO A 99 2.15 1.49 12.22
CA PRO A 99 2.73 0.77 13.35
C PRO A 99 3.99 -0.01 12.96
N SER A 100 4.89 -0.25 13.89
CA SER A 100 6.14 -0.98 13.63
C SER A 100 5.92 -2.41 13.12
N ALA A 101 4.77 -3.01 13.44
CA ALA A 101 4.34 -4.31 12.92
C ALA A 101 4.18 -4.33 11.39
N ALA A 102 3.91 -3.18 10.75
CA ALA A 102 3.75 -3.09 9.30
C ALA A 102 5.01 -3.55 8.54
N LEU A 103 6.21 -3.34 9.10
CA LEU A 103 7.47 -3.82 8.55
C LEU A 103 7.51 -5.35 8.34
N GLY A 104 6.74 -6.12 9.14
CA GLY A 104 6.64 -7.57 9.00
C GLY A 104 5.75 -8.03 7.84
N TYR A 105 4.95 -7.13 7.29
CA TYR A 105 3.96 -7.41 6.24
C TYR A 105 4.17 -6.63 4.96
N MET A 106 5.02 -5.61 4.98
CA MET A 106 5.25 -4.72 3.85
C MET A 106 6.73 -4.59 3.53
N SER A 107 7.05 -4.44 2.25
CA SER A 107 8.39 -4.11 1.77
C SER A 107 8.31 -3.07 0.67
N LEU A 108 9.33 -2.20 0.63
CA LEU A 108 9.52 -1.24 -0.44
C LEU A 108 10.71 -1.66 -1.28
N ASP A 109 10.48 -1.80 -2.59
CA ASP A 109 11.49 -2.03 -3.60
C ASP A 109 11.50 -0.89 -4.64
N TRP A 110 12.47 -0.89 -5.52
CA TRP A 110 12.59 0.06 -6.63
C TRP A 110 13.25 -0.56 -7.86
N ASN A 111 13.02 0.04 -9.04
CA ASN A 111 13.59 -0.44 -10.29
C ASN A 111 14.98 0.15 -10.63
N TYR A 112 15.66 0.76 -9.66
CA TYR A 112 17.00 1.32 -9.87
C TYR A 112 18.05 0.21 -10.01
N SER A 113 18.82 0.24 -11.09
CA SER A 113 19.81 -0.79 -11.45
C SER A 113 21.24 -0.43 -11.10
N GLY A 114 21.47 0.65 -10.33
CA GLY A 114 22.81 1.08 -9.90
C GLY A 114 23.54 1.98 -10.92
N GLN A 115 22.82 2.53 -11.92
CA GLN A 115 23.41 3.46 -12.88
C GLN A 115 23.89 4.75 -12.19
N ILE A 116 25.00 5.30 -12.69
CA ILE A 116 25.51 6.57 -12.19
C ILE A 116 24.62 7.70 -12.69
N LEU A 117 24.20 8.57 -11.79
CA LEU A 117 23.39 9.75 -12.06
C LEU A 117 24.31 10.99 -12.14
N GLY A 118 24.53 11.50 -13.34
CA GLY A 118 25.34 12.71 -13.56
C GLY A 118 24.73 13.95 -12.93
N VAL A 119 25.49 15.03 -12.83
CA VAL A 119 25.01 16.33 -12.33
C VAL A 119 23.85 16.80 -13.19
N ASP A 120 22.79 17.31 -12.57
CA ASP A 120 21.53 17.76 -13.18
C ASP A 120 20.75 16.69 -13.96
N GLN A 121 21.23 15.46 -14.01
CA GLN A 121 20.53 14.38 -14.66
C GLN A 121 19.25 14.01 -13.90
N VAL A 122 18.19 13.70 -14.65
CA VAL A 122 16.90 13.26 -14.15
C VAL A 122 16.61 11.84 -14.64
N ILE A 123 16.21 10.97 -13.74
CA ILE A 123 15.76 9.61 -14.07
C ILE A 123 14.38 9.34 -13.51
N PRO A 124 13.50 8.59 -14.22
CA PRO A 124 12.32 8.03 -13.63
C PRO A 124 12.70 6.88 -12.70
N LEU A 125 11.98 6.76 -11.60
CA LEU A 125 12.15 5.72 -10.61
C LEU A 125 10.79 5.18 -10.20
N GLU A 126 10.60 3.89 -10.33
CA GLU A 126 9.42 3.20 -9.83
C GLU A 126 9.70 2.69 -8.42
N LEU A 127 8.88 3.11 -7.48
CA LEU A 127 8.83 2.60 -6.12
C LEU A 127 7.71 1.58 -6.05
N ILE A 128 7.99 0.40 -5.53
CA ILE A 128 7.07 -0.73 -5.50
C ILE A 128 6.84 -1.12 -4.05
N LEU A 129 5.65 -0.83 -3.53
CA LEU A 129 5.23 -1.26 -2.20
C LEU A 129 4.49 -2.59 -2.31
N SER A 130 5.07 -3.64 -1.76
CA SER A 130 4.49 -4.98 -1.71
C SER A 130 3.87 -5.23 -0.34
N VAL A 131 2.66 -5.78 -0.32
CA VAL A 131 1.90 -6.06 0.89
C VAL A 131 1.59 -7.55 0.99
N SER A 132 1.87 -8.14 2.14
CA SER A 132 1.57 -9.54 2.42
C SER A 132 0.06 -9.82 2.37
N PRO A 133 -0.39 -10.95 1.79
CA PRO A 133 -1.79 -11.36 1.85
C PRO A 133 -2.25 -11.73 3.26
N THR A 134 -1.31 -11.91 4.20
CA THR A 134 -1.60 -12.28 5.59
C THR A 134 -1.64 -11.08 6.54
N ILE A 135 -1.55 -9.85 6.00
CA ILE A 135 -1.66 -8.63 6.81
C ILE A 135 -3.01 -8.60 7.52
N SER A 136 -3.02 -8.29 8.81
CA SER A 136 -4.20 -8.15 9.64
C SER A 136 -4.02 -7.05 10.68
N GLU A 137 -5.10 -6.46 11.14
CA GLU A 137 -5.13 -5.45 12.21
C GLU A 137 -4.32 -4.17 11.94
N ILE A 138 -3.99 -3.92 10.66
CA ILE A 138 -3.30 -2.69 10.24
C ILE A 138 -4.21 -1.95 9.26
N ASP A 139 -4.93 -0.95 9.77
CA ASP A 139 -5.84 -0.11 8.98
C ASP A 139 -5.15 1.10 8.38
N HIS A 140 -4.09 1.57 9.03
CA HIS A 140 -3.29 2.72 8.61
C HIS A 140 -1.82 2.44 8.85
N PHE A 141 -0.98 2.93 7.96
CA PHE A 141 0.46 2.85 8.13
C PHE A 141 1.16 4.10 7.57
N SER A 142 2.34 4.37 8.08
CA SER A 142 3.25 5.36 7.54
C SER A 142 4.69 4.87 7.69
N PHE A 143 5.59 5.38 6.89
CA PHE A 143 7.03 5.11 6.98
C PHE A 143 7.83 6.17 6.22
N ASP A 144 9.08 6.36 6.63
CA ASP A 144 9.99 7.24 5.92
C ASP A 144 10.73 6.49 4.81
N ILE A 145 10.89 7.15 3.67
CA ILE A 145 11.75 6.71 2.57
C ILE A 145 12.99 7.61 2.57
N ILE A 146 14.15 7.00 2.68
CA ILE A 146 15.43 7.71 2.72
C ILE A 146 16.22 7.33 1.48
N ILE A 147 16.45 8.30 0.58
CA ILE A 147 17.30 8.14 -0.60
C ILE A 147 18.63 8.79 -0.28
N THR A 148 19.69 7.99 -0.21
CA THR A 148 21.06 8.45 0.01
C THR A 148 21.86 8.35 -1.27
N THR A 149 22.90 9.17 -1.37
CA THR A 149 23.83 9.19 -2.50
C THR A 149 25.22 8.75 -2.07
N THR A 150 25.87 8.00 -2.95
CA THR A 150 27.31 7.66 -2.85
C THR A 150 28.01 8.15 -4.11
N SER A 151 29.14 8.81 -3.94
CA SER A 151 30.05 9.26 -5.01
C SER A 151 31.21 8.31 -5.17
#